data_48ca498bc5f0cba0b936d59a4ee7e9bf
#
_entry.id   48ca498bc5f0cba0b936d59a4ee7e9bf
#
_cell.length_a   1.000
_cell.length_b   1.000
_cell.length_c   1.000
_cell.angle_alpha   90.00
_cell.angle_beta   90.00
_cell.angle_gamma   90.00
#
_symmetry.space_group_name_H-M   'P 1'
#
loop_
_entity.id
_entity.type
_entity.pdbx_description
1 polymer ?
#
loop_
_entity_poly.entity_id
_entity_poly.type
_entity_poly.pdbx_seq_one_letter_code
_entity_poly.pdbx_strand_id
1 'polypeptide(L)'
;MFLLAPTVSKPLLDKSRTIHNFVKILIVALSVILISQNAEGQGKHVQLVHADKIAFNKNLVNGQRLIGHVHLNFDGTDFYCDSAYKFSNGNFQAFGNIRVNKPGEYAISGKKLFFTEATQSATLNENCIFSDGAMTLTSPNMAYNMKSEVATYSGGGKVVSSKNNNELVSQTGRYHSPSNNFTFRRKVTVKNKDYTVVSDTMLYNTVTEISYFFGPTTITGKDLEIKCENGFFNSKTETCSFKKNARVKSKEQTLFGDSIFYNGKEKWGEAFQNVIIVDNNSDLTIRGNYGRHEETNETSWVTGKSILEKTLENKDTLFIVADTLFAKKTSTEHRDIKAYHNVILFSKDLQGKCDSLSLSEADSVMRMFYSPVLWNDANQLTGTEINLHFKNDSLDFLFVSEKSFLASEVVPGYFNQIKGKSLHGQFIKNDLNEVRIKGNGQLAYFSTEEKNKRTKLTGLNRTDCSNIRIELKEKAIQKVTLENEPNSLYNSIQKTKSSQFKLEDFIWRGNERPNSKDDLLKLHK
;
A
#
# COMPACT_ATOMS: atom_id res chain seq x y z
N MET A 1 -3.94 -14.79 -7.11
CA MET A 1 -4.67 -13.57 -6.73
C MET A 1 -3.79 -12.69 -5.90
N PHE A 2 -2.91 -11.99 -6.57
CA PHE A 2 -1.81 -11.28 -5.94
C PHE A 2 -1.73 -9.87 -6.46
N LEU A 3 -1.57 -8.91 -5.55
CA LEU A 3 -1.12 -7.55 -5.83
C LEU A 3 -1.85 -6.82 -6.97
N LEU A 4 -3.11 -6.52 -6.76
CA LEU A 4 -3.66 -5.29 -7.30
C LEU A 4 -3.39 -4.24 -6.23
N ALA A 5 -2.42 -3.36 -6.46
CA ALA A 5 -2.56 -2.03 -5.90
C ALA A 5 -3.99 -1.63 -6.24
N PRO A 6 -4.73 -0.98 -5.33
CA PRO A 6 -6.01 -0.44 -5.71
C PRO A 6 -5.71 0.33 -6.97
N THR A 7 -6.33 -0.03 -8.08
CA THR A 7 -6.44 0.88 -9.19
C THR A 7 -7.01 2.12 -8.55
N VAL A 8 -6.16 3.10 -8.29
CA VAL A 8 -6.60 4.46 -8.02
C VAL A 8 -7.23 4.82 -9.33
N SER A 9 -8.49 4.43 -9.42
CA SER A 9 -9.26 4.52 -10.66
C SER A 9 -9.13 5.95 -11.16
N LYS A 10 -8.96 6.13 -12.46
CA LYS A 10 -8.92 7.41 -13.16
C LYS A 10 -9.65 8.61 -12.54
N PRO A 11 -10.71 8.47 -11.69
CA PRO A 11 -11.39 9.62 -11.09
C PRO A 11 -10.54 10.47 -10.15
N LEU A 12 -9.52 9.95 -9.49
CA LEU A 12 -8.63 10.77 -8.66
C LEU A 12 -7.68 11.62 -9.49
N LEU A 13 -7.40 11.23 -10.72
CA LEU A 13 -6.31 11.77 -11.53
C LEU A 13 -6.79 12.64 -12.71
N ASP A 14 -7.96 12.37 -13.29
CA ASP A 14 -8.44 13.04 -14.51
C ASP A 14 -8.98 14.46 -14.29
N LYS A 15 -8.99 14.96 -13.03
CA LYS A 15 -9.54 16.27 -12.67
C LYS A 15 -8.62 17.17 -11.85
N SER A 16 -7.31 16.92 -11.90
CA SER A 16 -6.29 17.82 -11.35
C SER A 16 -6.40 19.26 -11.89
N ARG A 17 -6.92 19.43 -13.11
CA ARG A 17 -7.25 20.74 -13.70
C ARG A 17 -8.23 21.57 -12.86
N THR A 18 -9.00 20.95 -12.00
CA THR A 18 -10.05 21.63 -11.24
C THR A 18 -9.51 22.27 -9.96
N ILE A 19 -8.55 21.62 -9.28
CA ILE A 19 -7.84 22.24 -8.15
C ILE A 19 -6.91 23.35 -8.66
N HIS A 20 -6.35 23.19 -9.84
CA HIS A 20 -5.49 24.17 -10.49
C HIS A 20 -6.15 25.55 -10.67
N ASN A 21 -7.42 25.59 -11.09
CA ASN A 21 -8.16 26.84 -11.22
C ASN A 21 -8.69 27.37 -9.89
N PHE A 22 -8.78 26.51 -8.86
CA PHE A 22 -9.21 26.89 -7.53
C PHE A 22 -8.25 27.91 -6.87
N VAL A 23 -7.00 27.88 -7.28
CA VAL A 23 -5.91 28.61 -6.63
C VAL A 23 -5.30 29.69 -7.50
N LYS A 24 -5.32 29.58 -8.83
CA LYS A 24 -4.74 30.61 -9.71
C LYS A 24 -5.35 31.98 -9.53
N ILE A 25 -6.58 32.08 -9.10
CA ILE A 25 -7.33 33.32 -9.05
C ILE A 25 -7.11 34.10 -7.76
N LEU A 26 -6.71 33.43 -6.66
CA LEU A 26 -6.31 34.13 -5.44
C LEU A 26 -4.97 34.88 -5.60
N ILE A 27 -4.17 34.53 -6.60
CA ILE A 27 -2.83 35.08 -6.84
C ILE A 27 -2.88 36.41 -7.62
N VAL A 28 -3.87 36.62 -8.50
CA VAL A 28 -3.95 37.82 -9.32
C VAL A 28 -4.31 39.06 -8.49
N ALA A 29 -4.97 38.89 -7.35
CA ALA A 29 -5.33 39.98 -6.45
C ALA A 29 -4.14 40.62 -5.70
N LEU A 30 -2.97 39.98 -5.68
CA LEU A 30 -1.84 40.44 -4.87
C LEU A 30 -0.52 40.69 -5.63
N SER A 31 -0.42 40.39 -6.94
CA SER A 31 0.85 40.45 -7.68
C SER A 31 1.08 41.74 -8.50
N VAL A 32 0.20 42.72 -8.47
CA VAL A 32 0.32 43.94 -9.28
C VAL A 32 1.04 45.10 -8.56
N ILE A 33 1.65 44.89 -7.39
CA ILE A 33 2.38 45.95 -6.68
C ILE A 33 3.90 45.75 -6.77
N LEU A 34 4.46 45.68 -7.96
CA LEU A 34 5.92 45.80 -8.15
C LEU A 34 6.28 46.44 -9.47
N ILE A 35 5.73 47.60 -9.79
CA ILE A 35 6.39 48.59 -10.66
C ILE A 35 5.78 49.96 -10.35
N SER A 36 6.34 50.71 -9.43
CA SER A 36 6.38 52.13 -9.52
C SER A 36 7.53 52.68 -8.70
N GLN A 37 8.40 53.36 -9.40
CA GLN A 37 9.54 54.11 -8.88
C GLN A 37 9.07 55.24 -7.96
N ASN A 38 9.84 55.41 -6.88
CA ASN A 38 10.07 56.64 -6.13
C ASN A 38 9.00 57.76 -6.28
N ALA A 39 7.97 57.72 -5.46
CA ALA A 39 7.24 58.89 -5.00
C ALA A 39 7.43 58.94 -3.49
N GLU A 40 7.98 60.02 -2.98
CA GLU A 40 8.14 60.32 -1.57
C GLU A 40 6.82 60.09 -0.83
N GLY A 41 6.88 59.35 0.28
CA GLY A 41 5.73 58.80 0.98
C GLY A 41 4.80 59.85 1.56
N GLN A 42 3.74 60.22 0.86
CA GLN A 42 2.51 60.58 1.53
C GLN A 42 1.94 59.29 2.12
N GLY A 43 1.93 59.19 3.46
CA GLY A 43 1.37 58.04 4.16
C GLY A 43 -0.04 57.73 3.65
N LYS A 44 -0.30 56.50 3.27
CA LYS A 44 -1.65 56.07 2.85
C LYS A 44 -2.61 56.25 4.02
N HIS A 45 -3.60 57.13 3.86
CA HIS A 45 -4.61 57.43 4.87
C HIS A 45 -5.99 57.01 4.43
N VAL A 46 -6.84 56.62 5.40
CA VAL A 46 -8.26 56.35 5.14
C VAL A 46 -8.96 57.66 4.73
N GLN A 47 -9.46 57.68 3.49
CA GLN A 47 -10.20 58.79 2.91
C GLN A 47 -11.71 58.58 3.12
N LEU A 48 -12.41 59.63 3.53
CA LEU A 48 -13.88 59.69 3.51
C LEU A 48 -14.31 60.16 2.11
N VAL A 49 -15.03 59.29 1.39
CA VAL A 49 -15.58 59.60 0.07
C VAL A 49 -16.99 60.13 0.20
N HIS A 50 -17.83 59.47 1.04
CA HIS A 50 -19.23 59.90 1.24
C HIS A 50 -19.75 59.50 2.63
N ALA A 51 -20.66 60.29 3.18
CA ALA A 51 -21.57 59.96 4.29
C ALA A 51 -22.73 60.94 4.25
N ASP A 52 -23.96 60.48 4.53
CA ASP A 52 -25.13 61.37 4.56
C ASP A 52 -25.05 62.40 5.68
N LYS A 53 -24.47 62.02 6.83
CA LYS A 53 -24.29 62.90 8.00
C LYS A 53 -22.97 62.62 8.70
N ILE A 54 -22.30 63.66 9.16
CA ILE A 54 -21.13 63.63 10.01
C ILE A 54 -21.50 64.25 11.35
N ALA A 55 -21.36 63.51 12.45
CA ALA A 55 -21.64 64.00 13.79
C ALA A 55 -20.36 63.99 14.63
N PHE A 56 -20.15 65.06 15.36
CA PHE A 56 -19.08 65.17 16.36
C PHE A 56 -19.68 65.00 17.74
N ASN A 57 -19.23 64.06 18.52
CA ASN A 57 -19.70 63.82 19.86
C ASN A 57 -18.60 64.22 20.84
N LYS A 58 -18.91 65.08 21.85
CA LYS A 58 -17.94 65.50 22.89
C LYS A 58 -17.42 64.35 23.72
N ASN A 59 -18.16 63.24 23.82
CA ASN A 59 -17.77 62.03 24.53
C ASN A 59 -16.93 61.07 23.67
N LEU A 60 -16.81 61.30 22.38
CA LEU A 60 -15.93 60.57 21.49
C LEU A 60 -14.61 61.33 21.40
N VAL A 61 -13.70 61.06 22.30
CA VAL A 61 -12.37 61.66 22.25
C VAL A 61 -11.71 61.30 20.90
N ASN A 62 -11.50 62.33 20.07
CA ASN A 62 -10.79 62.21 18.78
C ASN A 62 -11.47 61.38 17.68
N GLY A 63 -12.82 61.35 17.57
CA GLY A 63 -13.50 60.58 16.52
C GLY A 63 -14.68 61.31 15.88
N GLN A 64 -15.01 60.92 14.65
CA GLN A 64 -16.19 61.36 13.88
C GLN A 64 -17.15 60.16 13.74
N ARG A 65 -18.45 60.41 13.92
CA ARG A 65 -19.49 59.44 13.59
C ARG A 65 -20.04 59.74 12.20
N LEU A 66 -19.90 58.77 11.32
CA LEU A 66 -20.42 58.80 9.95
C LEU A 66 -21.74 58.03 9.92
N ILE A 67 -22.78 58.54 9.30
CA ILE A 67 -24.12 57.96 9.32
C ILE A 67 -24.71 58.04 7.92
N GLY A 68 -25.24 56.91 7.43
CA GLY A 68 -25.94 56.75 6.17
C GLY A 68 -25.01 56.68 4.96
N HIS A 69 -25.14 55.65 4.15
CA HIS A 69 -24.39 55.38 2.90
C HIS A 69 -22.88 55.68 3.00
N VAL A 70 -22.27 55.28 4.09
CA VAL A 70 -20.86 55.58 4.35
C VAL A 70 -19.98 54.88 3.34
N HIS A 71 -19.11 55.67 2.67
CA HIS A 71 -18.09 55.20 1.74
C HIS A 71 -16.71 55.71 2.18
N LEU A 72 -15.84 54.81 2.51
CA LEU A 72 -14.42 55.06 2.81
C LEU A 72 -13.55 54.37 1.75
N ASN A 73 -12.41 54.97 1.44
CA ASN A 73 -11.42 54.38 0.55
C ASN A 73 -10.05 54.31 1.27
N PHE A 74 -9.34 53.19 1.12
CA PHE A 74 -7.96 53.04 1.54
C PHE A 74 -7.21 52.27 0.45
N ASP A 75 -6.24 52.91 -0.16
CA ASP A 75 -5.35 52.33 -1.16
C ASP A 75 -6.08 51.58 -2.30
N GLY A 76 -7.12 52.25 -2.86
CA GLY A 76 -7.93 51.70 -3.95
C GLY A 76 -8.95 50.64 -3.54
N THR A 77 -9.07 50.34 -2.23
CA THR A 77 -10.10 49.44 -1.69
C THR A 77 -11.25 50.28 -1.14
N ASP A 78 -12.45 50.00 -1.59
CA ASP A 78 -13.68 50.67 -1.17
C ASP A 78 -14.37 49.95 -0.03
N PHE A 79 -14.75 50.69 0.99
CA PHE A 79 -15.48 50.21 2.17
C PHE A 79 -16.83 50.92 2.24
N TYR A 80 -17.92 50.18 2.18
CA TYR A 80 -19.30 50.66 2.30
C TYR A 80 -19.93 50.10 3.58
N CYS A 81 -20.70 50.92 4.31
CA CYS A 81 -21.44 50.49 5.48
C CYS A 81 -22.59 51.47 5.79
N ASP A 82 -23.47 51.07 6.72
CA ASP A 82 -24.58 51.92 7.15
C ASP A 82 -24.10 53.05 8.07
N SER A 83 -23.12 52.76 8.93
CA SER A 83 -22.50 53.77 9.81
C SER A 83 -21.08 53.38 10.21
N ALA A 84 -20.26 54.41 10.53
CA ALA A 84 -18.90 54.20 11.00
C ALA A 84 -18.49 55.20 12.07
N TYR A 85 -17.54 54.82 12.91
CA TYR A 85 -16.72 55.73 13.69
C TYR A 85 -15.34 55.81 13.06
N LYS A 86 -14.94 57.03 12.62
CA LYS A 86 -13.60 57.30 12.11
C LYS A 86 -12.80 58.07 13.15
N PHE A 87 -11.66 57.56 13.54
CA PHE A 87 -10.80 58.15 14.56
C PHE A 87 -9.68 58.99 13.94
N SER A 88 -9.13 59.93 14.72
CA SER A 88 -8.07 60.83 14.26
C SER A 88 -6.77 60.11 13.91
N ASN A 89 -6.53 58.93 14.46
CA ASN A 89 -5.37 58.06 14.16
C ASN A 89 -5.58 57.23 12.89
N GLY A 90 -6.59 57.51 12.07
CA GLY A 90 -6.88 56.75 10.85
C GLY A 90 -7.65 55.45 11.04
N ASN A 91 -7.80 54.97 12.26
CA ASN A 91 -8.62 53.77 12.51
C ASN A 91 -10.10 54.05 12.24
N PHE A 92 -10.86 53.01 11.89
CA PHE A 92 -12.30 53.09 11.82
C PHE A 92 -13.02 51.80 12.25
N GLN A 93 -14.24 51.97 12.74
CA GLN A 93 -15.17 50.89 13.01
C GLN A 93 -16.40 51.08 12.14
N ALA A 94 -16.79 50.10 11.37
CA ALA A 94 -17.94 50.10 10.48
C ALA A 94 -19.00 49.13 10.93
N PHE A 95 -20.26 49.47 10.76
CA PHE A 95 -21.42 48.71 11.22
C PHE A 95 -22.51 48.68 10.16
N GLY A 96 -23.18 47.56 10.03
CA GLY A 96 -24.33 47.32 9.15
C GLY A 96 -23.95 47.23 7.67
N ASN A 97 -24.48 46.25 6.99
CA ASN A 97 -24.37 46.04 5.54
C ASN A 97 -22.97 46.31 4.94
N ILE A 98 -21.94 45.82 5.66
CA ILE A 98 -20.57 46.09 5.25
C ILE A 98 -20.30 45.40 3.91
N ARG A 99 -19.75 46.16 2.97
CA ARG A 99 -19.21 45.66 1.71
C ARG A 99 -17.84 46.28 1.51
N VAL A 100 -16.85 45.43 1.29
CA VAL A 100 -15.49 45.80 0.92
C VAL A 100 -15.28 45.27 -0.49
N ASN A 101 -14.90 46.18 -1.40
CA ASN A 101 -14.74 45.84 -2.80
C ASN A 101 -13.41 46.33 -3.33
N LYS A 102 -12.65 45.46 -3.95
CA LYS A 102 -11.50 45.79 -4.77
C LYS A 102 -11.82 45.36 -6.20
N PRO A 103 -12.14 46.29 -7.08
CA PRO A 103 -12.62 45.99 -8.42
C PRO A 103 -11.68 45.03 -9.18
N GLY A 104 -12.23 43.95 -9.73
CA GLY A 104 -11.47 42.96 -10.48
C GLY A 104 -10.72 41.94 -9.63
N GLU A 105 -10.72 42.08 -8.30
CA GLU A 105 -9.98 41.17 -7.41
C GLU A 105 -10.90 40.41 -6.46
N TYR A 106 -11.64 41.13 -5.59
CA TYR A 106 -12.51 40.46 -4.60
C TYR A 106 -13.64 41.34 -4.07
N ALA A 107 -14.65 40.69 -3.52
CA ALA A 107 -15.71 41.29 -2.73
C ALA A 107 -15.83 40.60 -1.37
N ILE A 108 -16.00 41.40 -0.30
CA ILE A 108 -16.20 40.90 1.05
C ILE A 108 -17.44 41.54 1.65
N SER A 109 -18.22 40.78 2.42
CA SER A 109 -19.36 41.29 3.16
C SER A 109 -19.42 40.77 4.60
N GLY A 110 -20.07 41.54 5.48
CA GLY A 110 -20.24 41.18 6.88
C GLY A 110 -21.05 42.25 7.63
N LYS A 111 -21.06 42.18 8.98
CA LYS A 111 -21.86 43.10 9.79
C LYS A 111 -21.05 44.09 10.61
N LYS A 112 -19.85 43.74 11.03
CA LYS A 112 -18.96 44.59 11.84
C LYS A 112 -17.54 44.51 11.29
N LEU A 113 -16.91 45.65 11.06
CA LEU A 113 -15.54 45.77 10.61
C LEU A 113 -14.76 46.70 11.52
N PHE A 114 -13.57 46.33 11.89
CA PHE A 114 -12.58 47.17 12.56
C PHE A 114 -11.33 47.23 11.71
N PHE A 115 -10.88 48.43 11.35
CA PHE A 115 -9.64 48.70 10.64
C PHE A 115 -8.67 49.48 11.49
N THR A 116 -7.43 49.03 11.53
CA THR A 116 -6.32 49.69 12.22
C THR A 116 -5.30 50.15 11.17
N GLU A 117 -5.20 51.47 10.96
CA GLU A 117 -4.32 52.06 9.94
C GLU A 117 -2.83 51.77 10.24
N ALA A 118 -2.39 51.97 11.49
CA ALA A 118 -1.00 51.78 11.87
C ALA A 118 -0.44 50.36 11.61
N THR A 119 -1.29 49.35 11.74
CA THR A 119 -0.93 47.95 11.48
C THR A 119 -1.42 47.46 10.12
N GLN A 120 -2.18 48.31 9.40
CA GLN A 120 -2.83 47.95 8.14
C GLN A 120 -3.61 46.63 8.23
N SER A 121 -4.36 46.46 9.31
CA SER A 121 -5.12 45.24 9.56
C SER A 121 -6.62 45.50 9.69
N ALA A 122 -7.40 44.65 9.04
CA ALA A 122 -8.85 44.63 9.11
C ALA A 122 -9.33 43.34 9.80
N THR A 123 -10.32 43.46 10.67
CA THR A 123 -11.10 42.35 11.20
C THR A 123 -12.55 42.52 10.82
N LEU A 124 -13.17 41.45 10.35
CA LEU A 124 -14.57 41.40 9.96
C LEU A 124 -15.26 40.29 10.77
N ASN A 125 -16.40 40.62 11.33
CA ASN A 125 -17.15 39.72 12.20
C ASN A 125 -18.62 39.67 11.78
N GLU A 126 -19.26 38.55 12.12
CA GLU A 126 -20.67 38.25 11.90
C GLU A 126 -21.03 38.10 10.42
N ASN A 127 -21.24 36.81 10.04
CA ASN A 127 -21.65 36.40 8.70
C ASN A 127 -20.71 36.91 7.60
N CYS A 128 -19.42 36.70 7.79
CA CYS A 128 -18.42 37.11 6.82
C CYS A 128 -18.48 36.24 5.57
N ILE A 129 -18.53 36.85 4.41
CA ILE A 129 -18.48 36.21 3.11
C ILE A 129 -17.38 36.89 2.29
N PHE A 130 -16.47 36.09 1.75
CA PHE A 130 -15.46 36.51 0.79
C PHE A 130 -15.72 35.80 -0.54
N SER A 131 -15.60 36.51 -1.64
CA SER A 131 -15.69 35.94 -2.99
C SER A 131 -14.74 36.65 -3.94
N ASP A 132 -14.05 35.86 -4.77
CA ASP A 132 -13.19 36.31 -5.87
C ASP A 132 -13.71 35.87 -7.25
N GLY A 133 -14.97 35.41 -7.30
CA GLY A 133 -15.59 34.83 -8.51
C GLY A 133 -15.29 33.38 -8.77
N ALA A 134 -14.15 32.83 -8.28
CA ALA A 134 -13.80 31.43 -8.42
C ALA A 134 -14.20 30.61 -7.20
N MET A 135 -14.24 31.21 -6.02
CA MET A 135 -14.67 30.59 -4.80
C MET A 135 -15.43 31.52 -3.88
N THR A 136 -16.14 30.94 -2.93
CA THR A 136 -16.80 31.66 -1.84
C THR A 136 -16.36 31.06 -0.53
N LEU A 137 -15.79 31.87 0.38
CA LEU A 137 -15.48 31.52 1.76
C LEU A 137 -16.53 32.16 2.67
N THR A 138 -17.17 31.39 3.52
CA THR A 138 -18.04 31.85 4.59
C THR A 138 -17.44 31.52 5.94
N SER A 139 -17.46 32.48 6.89
CA SER A 139 -16.95 32.29 8.25
C SER A 139 -17.58 33.29 9.21
N PRO A 140 -17.70 32.97 10.52
CA PRO A 140 -18.11 33.98 11.49
C PRO A 140 -17.15 35.14 11.62
N ASN A 141 -15.84 34.88 11.50
CA ASN A 141 -14.80 35.90 11.69
C ASN A 141 -13.70 35.77 10.66
N MET A 142 -13.30 36.89 10.09
CA MET A 142 -12.17 37.00 9.16
C MET A 142 -11.25 38.14 9.57
N ALA A 143 -9.95 38.00 9.31
CA ALA A 143 -8.99 39.08 9.48
C ALA A 143 -7.97 39.06 8.35
N TYR A 144 -7.50 40.23 7.97
CA TYR A 144 -6.45 40.41 6.99
C TYR A 144 -5.44 41.46 7.46
N ASN A 145 -4.17 41.09 7.42
CA ASN A 145 -3.08 42.03 7.67
C ASN A 145 -2.38 42.33 6.34
N MET A 146 -2.50 43.56 5.85
CA MET A 146 -1.97 43.97 4.56
C MET A 146 -0.43 44.04 4.56
N LYS A 147 0.20 44.33 5.72
CA LYS A 147 1.66 44.44 5.84
C LYS A 147 2.36 43.10 5.79
N SER A 148 1.79 42.07 6.41
CA SER A 148 2.32 40.71 6.40
C SER A 148 1.69 39.82 5.33
N GLU A 149 0.69 40.35 4.61
CA GLU A 149 -0.09 39.67 3.58
C GLU A 149 -0.68 38.32 4.07
N VAL A 150 -1.20 38.32 5.31
CA VAL A 150 -1.80 37.16 5.93
C VAL A 150 -3.30 37.36 6.09
N ALA A 151 -4.08 36.49 5.48
CA ALA A 151 -5.51 36.34 5.72
C ALA A 151 -5.78 35.17 6.67
N THR A 152 -6.73 35.35 7.59
CA THR A 152 -7.14 34.29 8.53
C THR A 152 -8.66 34.27 8.69
N TYR A 153 -9.20 33.10 9.01
CA TYR A 153 -10.55 32.97 9.54
C TYR A 153 -10.58 32.06 10.77
N SER A 154 -11.59 32.23 11.60
CA SER A 154 -11.75 31.48 12.84
C SER A 154 -13.23 31.29 13.20
N GLY A 155 -13.49 30.28 14.06
CA GLY A 155 -14.85 29.93 14.44
C GLY A 155 -15.56 29.01 13.47
N GLY A 156 -14.81 28.43 12.54
CA GLY A 156 -15.32 27.64 11.43
C GLY A 156 -15.31 28.41 10.11
N GLY A 157 -14.99 27.73 9.02
CA GLY A 157 -15.05 28.28 7.68
C GLY A 157 -15.43 27.22 6.66
N LYS A 158 -16.23 27.62 5.68
CA LYS A 158 -16.61 26.79 4.53
C LYS A 158 -16.18 27.50 3.26
N VAL A 159 -15.38 26.81 2.47
CA VAL A 159 -14.95 27.24 1.13
C VAL A 159 -15.67 26.40 0.09
N VAL A 160 -16.29 27.03 -0.87
CA VAL A 160 -17.00 26.37 -1.98
C VAL A 160 -16.43 26.91 -3.30
N SER A 161 -16.06 26.00 -4.19
CA SER A 161 -15.65 26.34 -5.55
C SER A 161 -16.85 26.62 -6.42
N SER A 162 -16.84 27.77 -7.13
CA SER A 162 -17.90 28.13 -8.07
C SER A 162 -17.94 27.22 -9.31
N LYS A 163 -16.79 26.57 -9.65
CA LYS A 163 -16.66 25.80 -10.88
C LYS A 163 -17.18 24.37 -10.78
N ASN A 164 -17.01 23.71 -9.63
CA ASN A 164 -17.28 22.28 -9.47
C ASN A 164 -17.94 21.89 -8.16
N ASN A 165 -18.37 22.88 -7.39
CA ASN A 165 -19.01 22.72 -6.09
C ASN A 165 -18.19 21.88 -5.07
N ASN A 166 -16.87 21.79 -5.24
CA ASN A 166 -16.02 21.19 -4.22
C ASN A 166 -16.09 22.00 -2.93
N GLU A 167 -16.21 21.34 -1.82
CA GLU A 167 -16.30 21.96 -0.51
C GLU A 167 -15.08 21.64 0.35
N LEU A 168 -14.57 22.66 1.05
CA LEU A 168 -13.60 22.49 2.15
C LEU A 168 -14.16 23.14 3.40
N VAL A 169 -14.12 22.40 4.51
CA VAL A 169 -14.54 22.90 5.84
C VAL A 169 -13.39 22.73 6.81
N SER A 170 -13.14 23.72 7.67
CA SER A 170 -12.21 23.60 8.80
C SER A 170 -12.56 24.60 9.90
N GLN A 171 -12.02 24.41 11.12
CA GLN A 171 -12.24 25.32 12.23
C GLN A 171 -11.49 26.65 12.07
N THR A 172 -10.28 26.58 11.52
CA THR A 172 -9.46 27.77 11.25
C THR A 172 -8.73 27.62 9.93
N GLY A 173 -8.51 28.73 9.24
CA GLY A 173 -7.70 28.80 8.04
C GLY A 173 -6.78 30.02 8.05
N ARG A 174 -5.62 29.87 7.41
CA ARG A 174 -4.62 30.92 7.23
C ARG A 174 -4.06 30.84 5.82
N TYR A 175 -4.06 31.95 5.12
CA TYR A 175 -3.35 32.14 3.85
C TYR A 175 -2.18 33.09 4.05
N HIS A 176 -1.00 32.71 3.60
CA HIS A 176 0.18 33.56 3.60
C HIS A 176 0.63 33.75 2.14
N SER A 177 0.37 34.93 1.61
CA SER A 177 0.59 35.27 0.22
C SER A 177 2.04 35.12 -0.24
N PRO A 178 3.07 35.62 0.49
CA PRO A 178 4.46 35.51 0.06
C PRO A 178 4.96 34.08 -0.14
N SER A 179 4.39 33.12 0.59
CA SER A 179 4.76 31.69 0.46
C SER A 179 3.75 30.88 -0.35
N ASN A 180 2.65 31.50 -0.76
CA ASN A 180 1.55 30.84 -1.48
C ASN A 180 0.96 29.63 -0.74
N ASN A 181 0.97 29.66 0.60
CA ASN A 181 0.51 28.56 1.44
C ASN A 181 -0.83 28.85 2.10
N PHE A 182 -1.78 27.94 1.90
CA PHE A 182 -2.96 27.81 2.73
C PHE A 182 -2.73 26.76 3.81
N THR A 183 -3.06 27.08 5.04
CA THR A 183 -3.07 26.15 6.16
C THR A 183 -4.47 26.05 6.74
N PHE A 184 -5.04 24.88 6.75
CA PHE A 184 -6.33 24.56 7.35
C PHE A 184 -6.11 23.67 8.57
N ARG A 185 -6.77 23.95 9.68
CA ARG A 185 -6.57 23.23 10.93
C ARG A 185 -7.87 22.87 11.62
N ARG A 186 -7.84 21.74 12.32
CA ARG A 186 -8.90 21.18 13.15
C ARG A 186 -10.13 20.80 12.32
N LYS A 187 -10.38 19.49 12.24
CA LYS A 187 -11.53 18.91 11.52
C LYS A 187 -11.59 19.36 10.05
N VAL A 188 -10.46 19.31 9.37
CA VAL A 188 -10.42 19.63 7.94
C VAL A 188 -11.17 18.54 7.19
N THR A 189 -12.16 18.94 6.41
CA THR A 189 -12.91 18.04 5.52
C THR A 189 -12.93 18.62 4.12
N VAL A 190 -12.45 17.87 3.14
CA VAL A 190 -12.55 18.21 1.72
C VAL A 190 -13.49 17.22 1.06
N LYS A 191 -14.52 17.73 0.39
CA LYS A 191 -15.48 16.90 -0.35
C LYS A 191 -15.49 17.29 -1.82
N ASN A 192 -15.41 16.29 -2.67
CA ASN A 192 -15.75 16.40 -4.07
C ASN A 192 -16.69 15.26 -4.46
N LYS A 193 -17.00 15.12 -5.74
CA LYS A 193 -17.91 14.07 -6.23
C LYS A 193 -17.33 12.66 -6.11
N ASP A 194 -16.01 12.51 -6.09
CA ASP A 194 -15.32 11.23 -6.19
C ASP A 194 -14.78 10.73 -4.84
N TYR A 195 -14.43 11.67 -3.92
CA TYR A 195 -13.88 11.31 -2.62
C TYR A 195 -14.13 12.36 -1.53
N THR A 196 -13.96 11.92 -0.30
CA THR A 196 -13.93 12.76 0.90
C THR A 196 -12.60 12.57 1.61
N VAL A 197 -11.91 13.67 1.95
CA VAL A 197 -10.73 13.69 2.79
C VAL A 197 -11.11 14.26 4.15
N VAL A 198 -10.73 13.57 5.23
CA VAL A 198 -10.81 14.07 6.60
C VAL A 198 -9.40 14.07 7.18
N SER A 199 -8.94 15.21 7.67
CA SER A 199 -7.59 15.37 8.24
C SER A 199 -7.62 16.32 9.43
N ASP A 200 -6.63 16.23 10.34
CA ASP A 200 -6.49 17.22 11.39
C ASP A 200 -6.00 18.55 10.83
N THR A 201 -4.95 18.52 10.05
CA THR A 201 -4.32 19.70 9.44
C THR A 201 -3.97 19.43 7.99
N MET A 202 -4.27 20.39 7.12
CA MET A 202 -3.90 20.35 5.70
C MET A 202 -3.15 21.65 5.35
N LEU A 203 -2.03 21.51 4.64
CA LEU A 203 -1.33 22.61 4.00
C LEU A 203 -1.43 22.43 2.49
N TYR A 204 -1.83 23.47 1.78
CA TYR A 204 -1.89 23.51 0.33
C TYR A 204 -1.03 24.65 -0.21
N ASN A 205 -0.11 24.33 -1.11
CA ASN A 205 0.69 25.33 -1.80
C ASN A 205 0.13 25.56 -3.21
N THR A 206 -0.20 26.81 -3.52
CA THR A 206 -0.91 27.18 -4.73
C THR A 206 -0.05 27.19 -5.99
N VAL A 207 1.27 27.28 -5.84
CA VAL A 207 2.24 27.30 -6.94
C VAL A 207 2.68 25.88 -7.30
N THR A 208 3.05 25.09 -6.28
CA THR A 208 3.48 23.70 -6.49
C THR A 208 2.31 22.72 -6.66
N GLU A 209 1.11 23.14 -6.25
CA GLU A 209 -0.13 22.36 -6.25
C GLU A 209 -0.03 21.08 -5.42
N ILE A 210 0.76 21.16 -4.34
CA ILE A 210 0.93 20.07 -3.39
C ILE A 210 0.05 20.30 -2.17
N SER A 211 -0.76 19.29 -1.85
CA SER A 211 -1.49 19.19 -0.58
C SER A 211 -0.70 18.30 0.37
N TYR A 212 -0.38 18.79 1.55
CA TYR A 212 0.20 18.01 2.65
C TYR A 212 -0.84 17.77 3.71
N PHE A 213 -0.87 16.56 4.24
CA PHE A 213 -1.74 16.13 5.33
C PHE A 213 -0.90 15.85 6.59
N PHE A 214 -1.37 16.34 7.74
CA PHE A 214 -0.70 16.17 9.02
C PHE A 214 -1.70 15.70 10.08
N GLY A 215 -1.30 14.70 10.87
CA GLY A 215 -2.16 14.02 11.83
C GLY A 215 -3.05 12.96 11.17
N PRO A 216 -3.92 12.30 11.93
CA PRO A 216 -4.79 11.26 11.43
C PRO A 216 -5.59 11.74 10.21
N THR A 217 -5.40 11.06 9.10
CA THR A 217 -6.02 11.38 7.82
C THR A 217 -6.71 10.15 7.25
N THR A 218 -7.96 10.33 6.80
CA THR A 218 -8.73 9.32 6.10
C THR A 218 -9.20 9.89 4.78
N ILE A 219 -8.96 9.16 3.69
CA ILE A 219 -9.46 9.47 2.35
C ILE A 219 -10.41 8.35 1.97
N THR A 220 -11.66 8.68 1.67
CA THR A 220 -12.70 7.71 1.32
C THR A 220 -13.22 8.00 -0.08
N GLY A 221 -13.04 7.07 -0.99
CA GLY A 221 -13.62 7.04 -2.34
C GLY A 221 -14.72 5.97 -2.46
N LYS A 222 -15.20 5.74 -3.66
CA LYS A 222 -16.26 4.73 -3.93
C LYS A 222 -15.84 3.32 -3.51
N ASP A 223 -14.63 2.90 -3.87
CA ASP A 223 -14.12 1.55 -3.66
C ASP A 223 -12.73 1.55 -2.99
N LEU A 224 -12.37 2.68 -2.35
CA LEU A 224 -11.06 2.93 -1.80
C LEU A 224 -11.15 3.65 -0.46
N GLU A 225 -10.43 3.14 0.55
CA GLU A 225 -10.18 3.82 1.81
C GLU A 225 -8.67 3.90 2.05
N ILE A 226 -8.15 5.10 2.32
CA ILE A 226 -6.75 5.31 2.70
C ILE A 226 -6.70 5.90 4.10
N LYS A 227 -5.82 5.38 4.95
CA LYS A 227 -5.52 5.92 6.27
C LYS A 227 -4.02 6.13 6.42
N CYS A 228 -3.63 7.26 7.01
CA CYS A 228 -2.24 7.59 7.33
C CYS A 228 -2.19 8.66 8.41
N GLU A 229 -1.01 8.91 8.98
CA GLU A 229 -0.79 10.05 9.88
C GLU A 229 -0.14 11.24 9.17
N ASN A 230 0.59 10.99 8.08
CA ASN A 230 1.18 12.03 7.24
C ASN A 230 1.11 11.62 5.78
N GLY A 231 1.04 12.60 4.90
CA GLY A 231 1.05 12.33 3.48
C GLY A 231 1.10 13.58 2.64
N PHE A 232 1.26 13.41 1.35
CA PHE A 232 1.08 14.47 0.37
C PHE A 232 0.40 13.94 -0.90
N PHE A 233 -0.21 14.85 -1.61
CA PHE A 233 -0.69 14.66 -2.98
C PHE A 233 -0.25 15.85 -3.83
N ASN A 234 0.43 15.57 -4.94
CA ASN A 234 0.84 16.56 -5.94
C ASN A 234 -0.05 16.42 -7.17
N SER A 235 -0.90 17.40 -7.43
CA SER A 235 -1.84 17.35 -8.54
C SER A 235 -1.21 17.58 -9.92
N LYS A 236 -0.02 18.20 -10.00
CA LYS A 236 0.70 18.40 -11.26
C LYS A 236 1.37 17.13 -11.76
N THR A 237 2.00 16.40 -10.83
CA THR A 237 2.76 15.17 -11.15
C THR A 237 1.92 13.91 -10.98
N GLU A 238 0.73 14.05 -10.38
CA GLU A 238 -0.15 12.93 -10.02
C GLU A 238 0.52 11.93 -9.10
N THR A 239 1.43 12.42 -8.24
CA THR A 239 2.13 11.59 -7.27
C THR A 239 1.57 11.79 -5.87
N CYS A 240 1.52 10.72 -5.10
CA CYS A 240 1.15 10.79 -3.69
C CYS A 240 2.05 9.90 -2.82
N SER A 241 2.12 10.25 -1.55
CA SER A 241 2.77 9.42 -0.54
C SER A 241 1.99 9.50 0.76
N PHE A 242 1.83 8.36 1.40
CA PHE A 242 1.19 8.19 2.71
C PHE A 242 2.20 7.55 3.65
N LYS A 243 2.38 8.11 4.84
CA LYS A 243 3.41 7.71 5.80
C LYS A 243 2.84 7.50 7.18
N LYS A 244 3.57 6.74 7.99
CA LYS A 244 3.23 6.34 9.35
C LYS A 244 1.93 5.53 9.40
N ASN A 245 2.09 4.22 9.43
CA ASN A 245 0.99 3.25 9.44
C ASN A 245 0.05 3.43 8.24
N ALA A 246 0.63 3.62 7.06
CA ALA A 246 -0.16 3.78 5.86
C ALA A 246 -0.93 2.50 5.53
N ARG A 247 -2.23 2.67 5.29
CA ARG A 247 -3.13 1.59 4.91
C ARG A 247 -3.96 2.02 3.71
N VAL A 248 -3.97 1.20 2.70
CA VAL A 248 -4.80 1.37 1.50
C VAL A 248 -5.70 0.14 1.38
N LYS A 249 -7.01 0.33 1.49
CA LYS A 249 -8.00 -0.74 1.39
C LYS A 249 -8.86 -0.54 0.15
N SER A 250 -8.91 -1.56 -0.70
CA SER A 250 -9.86 -1.68 -1.81
C SER A 250 -10.86 -2.82 -1.56
N LYS A 251 -11.74 -3.09 -2.52
CA LYS A 251 -12.62 -4.28 -2.47
C LYS A 251 -11.83 -5.57 -2.47
N GLU A 252 -10.76 -5.65 -3.26
CA GLU A 252 -10.03 -6.88 -3.51
C GLU A 252 -8.94 -7.14 -2.47
N GLN A 253 -8.31 -6.08 -1.96
CA GLN A 253 -7.15 -6.23 -1.09
C GLN A 253 -6.95 -5.06 -0.12
N THR A 254 -6.15 -5.33 0.91
CA THR A 254 -5.67 -4.31 1.85
C THR A 254 -4.14 -4.33 1.87
N LEU A 255 -3.54 -3.17 1.58
CA LEU A 255 -2.09 -2.95 1.65
C LEU A 255 -1.75 -2.13 2.90
N PHE A 256 -0.74 -2.58 3.64
CA PHE A 256 -0.13 -1.86 4.75
C PHE A 256 1.35 -1.61 4.46
N GLY A 257 1.89 -0.55 5.04
CA GLY A 257 3.31 -0.22 5.02
C GLY A 257 3.61 0.98 5.90
N ASP A 258 4.86 1.16 6.32
CA ASP A 258 5.25 2.37 7.04
C ASP A 258 5.13 3.59 6.13
N SER A 259 5.41 3.41 4.84
CA SER A 259 5.09 4.39 3.80
C SER A 259 4.65 3.72 2.50
N ILE A 260 3.72 4.38 1.80
CA ILE A 260 3.22 3.97 0.50
C ILE A 260 3.36 5.17 -0.43
N PHE A 261 3.95 4.95 -1.60
CA PHE A 261 4.09 5.94 -2.67
C PHE A 261 3.36 5.45 -3.93
N TYR A 262 2.78 6.38 -4.69
CA TYR A 262 2.15 6.07 -5.96
C TYR A 262 2.41 7.17 -7.00
N ASN A 263 2.75 6.77 -8.21
CA ASN A 263 2.91 7.63 -9.39
C ASN A 263 1.78 7.33 -10.40
N GLY A 264 0.80 8.20 -10.43
CA GLY A 264 -0.39 8.02 -11.26
C GLY A 264 -0.14 8.20 -12.76
N LYS A 265 0.84 9.03 -13.15
CA LYS A 265 1.19 9.21 -14.57
C LYS A 265 1.84 7.96 -15.15
N GLU A 266 2.77 7.38 -14.41
CA GLU A 266 3.52 6.20 -14.82
C GLU A 266 2.84 4.90 -14.39
N LYS A 267 1.79 4.99 -13.56
CA LYS A 267 0.97 3.87 -13.09
C LYS A 267 1.77 2.79 -12.35
N TRP A 268 2.54 3.21 -11.37
CA TRP A 268 3.22 2.30 -10.46
C TRP A 268 3.17 2.80 -9.02
N GLY A 269 3.25 1.87 -8.08
CA GLY A 269 3.27 2.14 -6.66
C GLY A 269 4.31 1.32 -5.91
N GLU A 270 4.77 1.85 -4.78
CA GLU A 270 5.72 1.23 -3.89
C GLU A 270 5.26 1.31 -2.44
N ALA A 271 5.58 0.28 -1.67
CA ALA A 271 5.39 0.23 -0.24
C ALA A 271 6.71 -0.13 0.45
N PHE A 272 6.99 0.53 1.55
CA PHE A 272 8.27 0.41 2.26
C PHE A 272 8.05 0.08 3.71
N GLN A 273 8.84 -0.84 4.22
CA GLN A 273 8.91 -1.34 5.59
C GLN A 273 7.57 -1.87 6.11
N ASN A 274 7.62 -3.03 6.77
CA ASN A 274 6.44 -3.69 7.32
C ASN A 274 5.31 -3.86 6.29
N VAL A 275 5.70 -4.17 5.04
CA VAL A 275 4.74 -4.36 3.94
C VAL A 275 3.90 -5.60 4.21
N ILE A 276 2.58 -5.44 4.24
CA ILE A 276 1.61 -6.53 4.36
C ILE A 276 0.54 -6.33 3.30
N ILE A 277 0.30 -7.36 2.52
CA ILE A 277 -0.75 -7.39 1.51
C ILE A 277 -1.69 -8.51 1.88
N VAL A 278 -2.95 -8.16 2.12
CA VAL A 278 -4.02 -9.12 2.44
C VAL A 278 -4.98 -9.13 1.27
N ASP A 279 -5.20 -10.27 0.67
CA ASP A 279 -6.27 -10.48 -0.29
C ASP A 279 -7.60 -10.62 0.47
N ASN A 280 -8.59 -9.78 0.16
CA ASN A 280 -9.87 -9.77 0.86
C ASN A 280 -10.83 -10.86 0.37
N ASN A 281 -10.53 -11.52 -0.75
CA ASN A 281 -11.38 -12.53 -1.39
C ASN A 281 -10.82 -13.95 -1.23
N SER A 282 -9.57 -14.09 -0.81
CA SER A 282 -8.91 -15.36 -0.55
C SER A 282 -8.09 -15.26 0.73
N ASP A 283 -7.88 -16.39 1.38
CA ASP A 283 -7.09 -16.48 2.62
C ASP A 283 -5.59 -16.42 2.32
N LEU A 284 -5.18 -15.33 1.64
CA LEU A 284 -3.81 -15.11 1.22
C LEU A 284 -3.24 -13.83 1.82
N THR A 285 -2.07 -13.93 2.40
CA THR A 285 -1.31 -12.79 2.92
C THR A 285 0.13 -12.85 2.44
N ILE A 286 0.68 -11.70 2.03
CA ILE A 286 2.10 -11.56 1.71
C ILE A 286 2.72 -10.51 2.60
N ARG A 287 3.92 -10.78 3.08
CA ARG A 287 4.72 -9.89 3.91
C ARG A 287 6.10 -9.69 3.30
N GLY A 288 6.70 -8.53 3.56
CA GLY A 288 8.07 -8.22 3.18
C GLY A 288 8.48 -6.84 3.65
N ASN A 289 9.69 -6.40 3.28
CA ASN A 289 10.17 -5.08 3.65
C ASN A 289 9.96 -4.04 2.54
N TYR A 290 9.84 -4.48 1.30
CA TYR A 290 9.59 -3.64 0.14
C TYR A 290 8.62 -4.33 -0.80
N GLY A 291 7.68 -3.59 -1.35
CA GLY A 291 6.76 -4.04 -2.39
C GLY A 291 6.64 -3.01 -3.50
N ARG A 292 6.53 -3.47 -4.75
CA ARG A 292 6.25 -2.64 -5.91
C ARG A 292 5.21 -3.28 -6.80
N HIS A 293 4.37 -2.46 -7.39
CA HIS A 293 3.35 -2.85 -8.37
C HIS A 293 3.41 -1.95 -9.60
N GLU A 294 3.33 -2.53 -10.78
CA GLU A 294 3.22 -1.84 -12.07
C GLU A 294 1.90 -2.21 -12.74
N GLU A 295 0.98 -1.24 -12.84
CA GLU A 295 -0.35 -1.47 -13.41
C GLU A 295 -0.29 -1.79 -14.91
N THR A 296 0.63 -1.17 -15.65
CA THR A 296 0.72 -1.34 -17.10
C THR A 296 1.03 -2.78 -17.52
N ASN A 297 1.89 -3.44 -16.73
CA ASN A 297 2.31 -4.82 -16.97
C ASN A 297 1.56 -5.82 -16.08
N GLU A 298 0.71 -5.33 -15.18
CA GLU A 298 0.04 -6.10 -14.13
C GLU A 298 1.01 -7.01 -13.36
N THR A 299 2.20 -6.47 -13.06
CA THR A 299 3.27 -7.16 -12.35
C THR A 299 3.47 -6.59 -10.95
N SER A 300 3.84 -7.45 -10.03
CA SER A 300 4.13 -7.07 -8.66
C SER A 300 5.28 -7.89 -8.10
N TRP A 301 6.06 -7.30 -7.22
CA TRP A 301 7.05 -8.03 -6.45
C TRP A 301 7.16 -7.52 -5.02
N VAL A 302 7.51 -8.44 -4.13
CA VAL A 302 7.76 -8.17 -2.72
C VAL A 302 9.12 -8.78 -2.38
N THR A 303 9.97 -8.00 -1.74
CA THR A 303 11.33 -8.41 -1.37
C THR A 303 11.64 -8.14 0.10
N GLY A 304 12.78 -8.67 0.55
CA GLY A 304 13.28 -8.45 1.89
C GLY A 304 12.58 -9.31 2.92
N LYS A 305 12.96 -10.59 2.99
CA LYS A 305 12.33 -11.61 3.83
C LYS A 305 10.86 -11.80 3.48
N SER A 306 10.61 -12.01 2.20
CA SER A 306 9.25 -12.13 1.72
C SER A 306 8.64 -13.48 2.13
N ILE A 307 7.40 -13.42 2.64
CA ILE A 307 6.64 -14.58 3.10
C ILE A 307 5.25 -14.53 2.46
N LEU A 308 4.87 -15.63 1.86
CA LEU A 308 3.52 -15.91 1.41
C LEU A 308 2.87 -16.86 2.40
N GLU A 309 1.68 -16.54 2.86
CA GLU A 309 0.83 -17.37 3.72
C GLU A 309 -0.48 -17.62 2.99
N LYS A 310 -0.82 -18.87 2.71
CA LYS A 310 -2.09 -19.27 2.09
C LYS A 310 -2.77 -20.33 2.95
N THR A 311 -3.98 -20.10 3.40
CA THR A 311 -4.80 -21.12 4.05
C THR A 311 -5.39 -22.05 2.98
N LEU A 312 -5.21 -23.33 3.15
CA LEU A 312 -5.72 -24.38 2.27
C LEU A 312 -7.13 -24.82 2.69
N GLU A 313 -7.86 -25.50 1.82
CA GLU A 313 -9.24 -25.98 2.11
C GLU A 313 -9.31 -26.89 3.36
N ASN A 314 -8.28 -27.68 3.63
CA ASN A 314 -8.15 -28.54 4.83
C ASN A 314 -7.84 -27.77 6.12
N LYS A 315 -7.83 -26.41 6.09
CA LYS A 315 -7.46 -25.49 7.17
C LYS A 315 -5.98 -25.54 7.58
N ASP A 316 -5.12 -26.24 6.82
CA ASP A 316 -3.68 -26.09 6.97
C ASP A 316 -3.20 -24.80 6.29
N THR A 317 -2.01 -24.33 6.64
CA THR A 317 -1.44 -23.12 6.03
C THR A 317 -0.15 -23.48 5.29
N LEU A 318 -0.12 -23.14 4.01
CA LEU A 318 1.09 -23.18 3.21
C LEU A 318 1.86 -21.88 3.37
N PHE A 319 3.11 -21.98 3.77
CA PHE A 319 4.07 -20.89 3.82
C PHE A 319 5.11 -21.07 2.71
N ILE A 320 5.41 -20.00 1.99
CA ILE A 320 6.53 -19.93 1.05
C ILE A 320 7.37 -18.72 1.42
N VAL A 321 8.63 -18.94 1.74
CA VAL A 321 9.62 -17.89 2.03
C VAL A 321 10.62 -17.84 0.88
N ALA A 322 10.98 -16.63 0.45
CA ALA A 322 11.95 -16.39 -0.61
C ALA A 322 12.60 -15.01 -0.45
N ASP A 323 13.74 -14.77 -1.11
CA ASP A 323 14.31 -13.43 -1.18
C ASP A 323 13.35 -12.45 -1.89
N THR A 324 12.70 -12.93 -2.96
CA THR A 324 11.74 -12.17 -3.75
C THR A 324 10.56 -13.04 -4.18
N LEU A 325 9.35 -12.55 -3.94
CA LEU A 325 8.11 -13.06 -4.51
C LEU A 325 7.69 -12.14 -5.67
N PHE A 326 7.45 -12.71 -6.81
CA PHE A 326 6.99 -12.03 -8.02
C PHE A 326 5.65 -12.61 -8.46
N ALA A 327 4.74 -11.75 -8.87
CA ALA A 327 3.46 -12.15 -9.44
C ALA A 327 3.18 -11.38 -10.72
N LYS A 328 2.64 -12.06 -11.72
CA LYS A 328 2.17 -11.47 -12.97
C LYS A 328 0.78 -11.99 -13.30
N LYS A 329 -0.14 -11.11 -13.58
CA LYS A 329 -1.47 -11.49 -14.06
C LYS A 329 -1.38 -11.95 -15.52
N THR A 330 -1.89 -13.14 -15.80
CA THR A 330 -1.84 -13.78 -17.13
C THR A 330 -3.19 -13.72 -17.84
N SER A 331 -4.28 -13.65 -17.06
CA SER A 331 -5.65 -13.45 -17.55
C SER A 331 -6.50 -12.76 -16.47
N THR A 332 -7.79 -12.56 -16.73
CA THR A 332 -8.72 -11.99 -15.72
C THR A 332 -8.80 -12.83 -14.45
N GLU A 333 -8.59 -14.15 -14.56
CA GLU A 333 -8.79 -15.11 -13.46
C GLU A 333 -7.49 -15.75 -12.97
N HIS A 334 -6.39 -15.67 -13.74
CA HIS A 334 -5.17 -16.43 -13.45
C HIS A 334 -3.93 -15.55 -13.34
N ARG A 335 -3.00 -16.00 -12.52
CA ARG A 335 -1.69 -15.39 -12.29
C ARG A 335 -0.59 -16.44 -12.27
N ASP A 336 0.60 -16.00 -12.65
CA ASP A 336 1.84 -16.71 -12.40
C ASP A 336 2.53 -16.10 -11.19
N ILE A 337 2.90 -16.95 -10.25
CA ILE A 337 3.66 -16.57 -9.07
C ILE A 337 5.03 -17.22 -9.17
N LYS A 338 6.07 -16.45 -8.90
CA LYS A 338 7.45 -16.94 -8.85
C LYS A 338 8.10 -16.53 -7.55
N ALA A 339 8.83 -17.44 -6.97
CA ALA A 339 9.68 -17.22 -5.82
C ALA A 339 11.13 -17.40 -6.24
N TYR A 340 11.96 -16.41 -5.97
CA TYR A 340 13.36 -16.39 -6.39
C TYR A 340 14.28 -16.38 -5.19
N HIS A 341 15.24 -17.25 -5.25
CA HIS A 341 16.35 -17.50 -4.36
C HIS A 341 15.96 -17.93 -2.94
N ASN A 342 16.65 -18.95 -2.48
CA ASN A 342 16.50 -19.49 -1.13
C ASN A 342 15.06 -19.88 -0.76
N VAL A 343 14.33 -20.47 -1.68
CA VAL A 343 12.92 -20.79 -1.47
C VAL A 343 12.76 -21.93 -0.48
N ILE A 344 11.98 -21.69 0.56
CA ILE A 344 11.57 -22.69 1.55
C ILE A 344 10.06 -22.72 1.59
N LEU A 345 9.48 -23.91 1.43
CA LEU A 345 8.05 -24.11 1.60
C LEU A 345 7.78 -24.98 2.84
N PHE A 346 6.70 -24.68 3.54
CA PHE A 346 6.28 -25.40 4.74
C PHE A 346 4.76 -25.48 4.83
N SER A 347 4.27 -26.68 4.97
CA SER A 347 2.94 -26.97 5.53
C SER A 347 3.09 -28.14 6.52
N LYS A 348 2.01 -28.51 7.20
CA LYS A 348 2.05 -29.58 8.20
C LYS A 348 2.57 -30.90 7.61
N ASP A 349 2.08 -31.26 6.42
CA ASP A 349 2.36 -32.57 5.81
C ASP A 349 3.44 -32.51 4.72
N LEU A 350 3.84 -31.32 4.26
CA LEU A 350 4.79 -31.16 3.16
C LEU A 350 5.76 -30.00 3.42
N GLN A 351 7.04 -30.29 3.38
CA GLN A 351 8.10 -29.29 3.46
C GLN A 351 8.98 -29.39 2.21
N GLY A 352 9.61 -28.28 1.83
CA GLY A 352 10.48 -28.29 0.66
C GLY A 352 11.48 -27.14 0.65
N LYS A 353 12.53 -27.33 -0.13
CA LYS A 353 13.55 -26.31 -0.39
C LYS A 353 14.02 -26.38 -1.84
N CYS A 354 14.23 -25.22 -2.45
CA CYS A 354 14.83 -25.11 -3.78
C CYS A 354 15.46 -23.71 -3.92
N ASP A 355 16.13 -23.44 -5.02
CA ASP A 355 16.55 -22.05 -5.29
C ASP A 355 15.39 -21.21 -5.81
N SER A 356 14.61 -21.74 -6.73
CA SER A 356 13.51 -21.02 -7.34
C SER A 356 12.26 -21.89 -7.49
N LEU A 357 11.09 -21.25 -7.43
CA LEU A 357 9.79 -21.88 -7.55
C LEU A 357 8.89 -21.08 -8.46
N SER A 358 8.07 -21.75 -9.26
CA SER A 358 6.96 -21.13 -9.99
C SER A 358 5.65 -21.84 -9.71
N LEU A 359 4.57 -21.07 -9.55
CA LEU A 359 3.20 -21.56 -9.44
C LEU A 359 2.38 -20.89 -10.55
N SER A 360 1.81 -21.71 -11.45
CA SER A 360 0.86 -21.27 -12.46
C SER A 360 -0.55 -21.63 -12.03
N GLU A 361 -1.40 -20.61 -11.85
CA GLU A 361 -2.81 -20.85 -11.50
C GLU A 361 -3.58 -21.45 -12.69
N ALA A 362 -3.20 -21.13 -13.92
CA ALA A 362 -3.84 -21.65 -15.12
C ALA A 362 -3.67 -23.17 -15.27
N ASP A 363 -2.46 -23.67 -14.99
CA ASP A 363 -2.13 -25.10 -15.09
C ASP A 363 -2.37 -25.85 -13.80
N SER A 364 -2.53 -25.12 -12.68
CA SER A 364 -2.53 -25.65 -11.31
C SER A 364 -1.25 -26.47 -11.00
N VAL A 365 -0.09 -25.96 -11.44
CA VAL A 365 1.20 -26.64 -11.29
C VAL A 365 2.20 -25.76 -10.52
N MET A 366 2.77 -26.34 -9.48
CA MET A 366 3.93 -25.78 -8.78
C MET A 366 5.20 -26.50 -9.26
N ARG A 367 6.19 -25.76 -9.72
CA ARG A 367 7.47 -26.26 -10.22
C ARG A 367 8.60 -25.75 -9.35
N MET A 368 9.44 -26.67 -8.88
CA MET A 368 10.61 -26.40 -8.04
C MET A 368 11.88 -26.65 -8.84
N PHE A 369 12.79 -25.69 -8.89
CA PHE A 369 13.98 -25.69 -9.71
C PHE A 369 15.27 -25.57 -8.89
N TYR A 370 16.38 -26.05 -9.46
CA TYR A 370 17.74 -25.94 -8.92
C TYR A 370 17.91 -26.62 -7.57
N SER A 371 18.22 -27.91 -7.64
CA SER A 371 18.42 -28.79 -6.49
C SER A 371 17.22 -28.86 -5.53
N PRO A 372 16.00 -29.08 -6.04
CA PRO A 372 14.83 -29.17 -5.19
C PRO A 372 14.91 -30.39 -4.27
N VAL A 373 14.35 -30.24 -3.08
CA VAL A 373 14.07 -31.31 -2.14
C VAL A 373 12.70 -31.13 -1.53
N LEU A 374 11.96 -32.22 -1.44
CA LEU A 374 10.69 -32.32 -0.71
C LEU A 374 10.83 -33.31 0.43
N TRP A 375 10.18 -33.03 1.54
CA TRP A 375 10.06 -33.94 2.69
C TRP A 375 8.59 -34.13 3.06
N ASN A 376 8.25 -35.36 3.35
CA ASN A 376 6.95 -35.75 3.89
C ASN A 376 7.18 -36.95 4.85
N ASP A 377 6.72 -36.85 6.09
CA ASP A 377 7.01 -37.82 7.14
C ASP A 377 8.51 -38.16 7.21
N ALA A 378 8.90 -39.45 7.08
CA ALA A 378 10.30 -39.91 7.07
C ALA A 378 10.93 -39.90 5.66
N ASN A 379 10.23 -39.39 4.65
CA ASN A 379 10.67 -39.47 3.26
C ASN A 379 11.30 -38.16 2.79
N GLN A 380 12.29 -38.28 1.93
CA GLN A 380 12.93 -37.21 1.19
C GLN A 380 12.93 -37.55 -0.31
N LEU A 381 12.46 -36.61 -1.12
CA LEU A 381 12.47 -36.69 -2.59
C LEU A 381 13.34 -35.59 -3.16
N THR A 382 14.25 -35.95 -4.05
CA THR A 382 15.11 -35.01 -4.79
C THR A 382 15.12 -35.30 -6.29
N GLY A 383 15.56 -34.33 -7.08
CA GLY A 383 15.72 -34.49 -8.53
C GLY A 383 16.24 -33.19 -9.16
N THR A 384 16.27 -33.14 -10.47
CA THR A 384 16.66 -31.93 -11.20
C THR A 384 15.55 -30.87 -11.13
N GLU A 385 14.30 -31.31 -11.27
CA GLU A 385 13.10 -30.50 -11.18
C GLU A 385 11.97 -31.34 -10.58
N ILE A 386 11.17 -30.74 -9.69
CA ILE A 386 10.00 -31.38 -9.08
C ILE A 386 8.76 -30.56 -9.44
N ASN A 387 7.79 -31.21 -10.07
CA ASN A 387 6.51 -30.63 -10.45
C ASN A 387 5.38 -31.23 -9.59
N LEU A 388 4.62 -30.38 -8.92
CA LEU A 388 3.46 -30.74 -8.11
C LEU A 388 2.21 -30.26 -8.85
N HIS A 389 1.34 -31.20 -9.21
CA HIS A 389 0.09 -30.93 -9.92
C HIS A 389 -1.09 -31.00 -8.94
N PHE A 390 -1.86 -29.93 -8.91
CA PHE A 390 -3.01 -29.80 -8.01
C PHE A 390 -4.33 -29.94 -8.76
N LYS A 391 -5.31 -30.48 -8.09
CA LYS A 391 -6.70 -30.53 -8.54
C LYS A 391 -7.60 -30.17 -7.38
N ASN A 392 -8.40 -29.09 -7.52
CA ASN A 392 -9.23 -28.58 -6.43
C ASN A 392 -8.42 -28.38 -5.13
N ASP A 393 -7.31 -27.62 -5.22
CA ASP A 393 -6.36 -27.33 -4.15
C ASP A 393 -5.74 -28.55 -3.45
N SER A 394 -6.00 -29.76 -3.93
CA SER A 394 -5.42 -31.00 -3.43
C SER A 394 -4.32 -31.50 -4.37
N LEU A 395 -3.26 -32.10 -3.82
CA LEU A 395 -2.19 -32.68 -4.62
C LEU A 395 -2.74 -33.93 -5.35
N ASP A 396 -2.73 -33.88 -6.69
CA ASP A 396 -3.17 -34.97 -7.57
C ASP A 396 -2.01 -35.91 -7.92
N PHE A 397 -0.94 -35.34 -8.49
CA PHE A 397 0.27 -36.10 -8.75
C PHE A 397 1.52 -35.22 -8.65
N LEU A 398 2.66 -35.85 -8.46
CA LEU A 398 3.97 -35.25 -8.58
C LEU A 398 4.80 -35.93 -9.68
N PHE A 399 5.66 -35.12 -10.31
CA PHE A 399 6.58 -35.63 -11.34
C PHE A 399 7.98 -35.07 -11.12
N VAL A 400 8.97 -35.96 -11.16
CA VAL A 400 10.40 -35.62 -11.16
C VAL A 400 10.99 -36.02 -12.51
N SER A 401 11.47 -35.01 -13.24
CA SER A 401 11.85 -35.20 -14.65
C SER A 401 13.14 -35.99 -14.85
N GLU A 402 14.15 -35.74 -13.99
CA GLU A 402 15.47 -36.38 -14.09
C GLU A 402 16.13 -36.55 -12.72
N LYS A 403 17.03 -37.55 -12.63
CA LYS A 403 17.81 -37.86 -11.42
C LYS A 403 16.91 -38.00 -10.17
N SER A 404 15.77 -38.68 -10.37
CA SER A 404 14.84 -38.87 -9.26
C SER A 404 15.45 -39.74 -8.18
N PHE A 405 15.39 -39.30 -6.93
CA PHE A 405 15.89 -40.01 -5.78
C PHE A 405 14.92 -39.90 -4.60
N LEU A 406 14.37 -41.03 -4.18
CA LEU A 406 13.51 -41.14 -3.00
C LEU A 406 14.29 -41.86 -1.90
N ALA A 407 14.35 -41.28 -0.71
CA ALA A 407 14.94 -41.88 0.47
C ALA A 407 13.95 -41.88 1.64
N SER A 408 13.94 -42.95 2.44
CA SER A 408 13.08 -43.06 3.62
C SER A 408 13.90 -43.57 4.79
N GLU A 409 13.96 -42.85 5.89
CA GLU A 409 14.68 -43.26 7.08
C GLU A 409 13.93 -44.41 7.76
N VAL A 410 14.61 -45.56 7.93
CA VAL A 410 14.05 -46.76 8.55
C VAL A 410 14.38 -46.82 10.05
N VAL A 411 15.65 -46.62 10.35
CA VAL A 411 16.17 -46.40 11.71
C VAL A 411 17.27 -45.35 11.60
N PRO A 412 17.61 -44.63 12.65
CA PRO A 412 18.58 -43.55 12.57
C PRO A 412 19.86 -43.90 11.81
N GLY A 413 20.10 -43.19 10.70
CA GLY A 413 21.27 -43.38 9.83
C GLY A 413 21.15 -44.47 8.76
N TYR A 414 20.04 -45.19 8.69
CA TYR A 414 19.78 -46.23 7.66
C TYR A 414 18.53 -45.86 6.83
N PHE A 415 18.70 -45.86 5.52
CA PHE A 415 17.69 -45.35 4.62
C PHE A 415 17.34 -46.38 3.53
N ASN A 416 16.06 -46.64 3.34
CA ASN A 416 15.57 -47.21 2.09
C ASN A 416 15.77 -46.18 0.99
N GLN A 417 16.28 -46.58 -0.15
CA GLN A 417 16.66 -45.70 -1.23
C GLN A 417 16.16 -46.24 -2.55
N ILE A 418 15.61 -45.42 -3.36
CA ILE A 418 15.13 -45.72 -4.70
C ILE A 418 15.52 -44.57 -5.63
N LYS A 419 16.19 -44.89 -6.72
CA LYS A 419 16.53 -43.89 -7.74
C LYS A 419 16.20 -44.37 -9.14
N GLY A 420 16.08 -43.42 -10.05
CA GLY A 420 15.91 -43.66 -11.47
C GLY A 420 15.98 -42.40 -12.28
N LYS A 421 15.74 -42.50 -13.61
CA LYS A 421 15.75 -41.34 -14.45
C LYS A 421 14.60 -40.37 -14.09
N SER A 422 13.36 -40.88 -13.97
CA SER A 422 12.19 -40.11 -13.60
C SER A 422 11.31 -40.81 -12.57
N LEU A 423 10.54 -40.02 -11.82
CA LEU A 423 9.57 -40.53 -10.83
C LEU A 423 8.22 -39.85 -11.06
N HIS A 424 7.16 -40.66 -11.03
CA HIS A 424 5.77 -40.21 -10.99
C HIS A 424 5.11 -40.74 -9.73
N GLY A 425 4.58 -39.85 -8.89
CA GLY A 425 3.83 -40.19 -7.68
C GLY A 425 2.36 -39.79 -7.83
N GLN A 426 1.44 -40.72 -7.68
CA GLN A 426 -0.01 -40.47 -7.75
C GLN A 426 -0.60 -40.38 -6.37
N PHE A 427 -1.43 -39.38 -6.12
CA PHE A 427 -2.10 -39.15 -4.85
C PHE A 427 -3.60 -39.38 -4.97
N ILE A 428 -4.22 -39.85 -3.90
CA ILE A 428 -5.65 -39.98 -3.73
C ILE A 428 -6.02 -39.34 -2.38
N LYS A 429 -6.80 -38.26 -2.37
CA LYS A 429 -7.14 -37.52 -1.14
C LYS A 429 -5.90 -37.09 -0.32
N ASN A 430 -4.88 -36.59 -1.01
CA ASN A 430 -3.59 -36.18 -0.47
C ASN A 430 -2.69 -37.33 0.10
N ASP A 431 -3.13 -38.57 0.05
CA ASP A 431 -2.27 -39.72 0.39
C ASP A 431 -1.62 -40.28 -0.85
N LEU A 432 -0.32 -40.56 -0.77
CA LEU A 432 0.45 -41.18 -1.84
C LEU A 432 -0.02 -42.62 -2.05
N ASN A 433 -0.55 -42.91 -3.24
CA ASN A 433 -1.15 -44.21 -3.60
C ASN A 433 -0.22 -45.05 -4.46
N GLU A 434 0.51 -44.46 -5.38
CA GLU A 434 1.43 -45.18 -6.26
C GLU A 434 2.67 -44.34 -6.56
N VAL A 435 3.82 -45.01 -6.64
CA VAL A 435 5.07 -44.42 -7.14
C VAL A 435 5.58 -45.28 -8.28
N ARG A 436 5.85 -44.62 -9.42
CA ARG A 436 6.45 -45.24 -10.59
C ARG A 436 7.80 -44.60 -10.89
N ILE A 437 8.84 -45.37 -10.92
CA ILE A 437 10.19 -44.95 -11.30
C ILE A 437 10.50 -45.57 -12.66
N LYS A 438 10.94 -44.75 -13.59
CA LYS A 438 11.25 -45.16 -14.96
C LYS A 438 12.70 -44.87 -15.31
N GLY A 439 13.34 -45.85 -15.95
CA GLY A 439 14.69 -45.80 -16.49
C GLY A 439 15.77 -45.91 -15.43
N ASN A 440 16.59 -46.94 -15.53
CA ASN A 440 17.73 -47.23 -14.64
C ASN A 440 17.32 -47.28 -13.16
N GLY A 441 16.24 -48.00 -12.88
CA GLY A 441 15.73 -48.16 -11.53
C GLY A 441 16.71 -48.89 -10.63
N GLN A 442 17.08 -48.31 -9.50
CA GLN A 442 17.91 -48.92 -8.46
C GLN A 442 17.23 -48.86 -7.12
N LEU A 443 17.32 -49.92 -6.36
CA LEU A 443 16.73 -50.05 -5.03
C LEU A 443 17.78 -50.49 -4.03
N ALA A 444 17.81 -49.90 -2.85
CA ALA A 444 18.44 -50.40 -1.63
C ALA A 444 17.38 -50.41 -0.53
N TYR A 445 16.95 -51.63 -0.15
CA TYR A 445 15.85 -51.80 0.80
C TYR A 445 16.30 -52.64 2.00
N PHE A 446 16.17 -52.09 3.20
CA PHE A 446 16.48 -52.80 4.45
C PHE A 446 15.27 -53.61 4.93
N SER A 447 15.47 -54.88 5.08
CA SER A 447 14.50 -55.76 5.75
C SER A 447 14.60 -55.56 7.25
N THR A 448 13.44 -55.52 7.91
CA THR A 448 13.33 -55.26 9.34
C THR A 448 12.55 -56.35 10.07
N GLU A 449 12.82 -56.50 11.35
CA GLU A 449 12.08 -57.34 12.30
C GLU A 449 11.75 -56.48 13.53
N GLU A 450 10.52 -56.54 13.99
CA GLU A 450 10.11 -55.93 15.25
C GLU A 450 10.42 -56.86 16.42
N LYS A 451 11.33 -56.45 17.33
CA LYS A 451 11.64 -57.21 18.54
C LYS A 451 11.64 -56.26 19.75
N ASN A 452 10.81 -56.59 20.74
CA ASN A 452 10.68 -55.80 21.98
C ASN A 452 10.40 -54.31 21.72
N LYS A 453 9.49 -53.97 20.78
CA LYS A 453 9.17 -52.62 20.36
C LYS A 453 10.37 -51.84 19.77
N ARG A 454 11.39 -52.55 19.27
CA ARG A 454 12.51 -51.93 18.57
C ARG A 454 12.61 -52.54 17.18
N THR A 455 12.72 -51.70 16.17
CA THR A 455 12.97 -52.15 14.79
C THR A 455 14.44 -52.56 14.64
N LYS A 456 14.69 -53.80 14.26
CA LYS A 456 16.00 -54.34 14.00
C LYS A 456 16.18 -54.63 12.52
N LEU A 457 17.31 -54.20 11.95
CA LEU A 457 17.67 -54.52 10.57
C LEU A 457 18.12 -55.97 10.47
N THR A 458 17.57 -56.71 9.52
CA THR A 458 17.89 -58.16 9.30
C THR A 458 18.71 -58.35 8.03
N GLY A 459 18.49 -57.56 6.99
CA GLY A 459 19.22 -57.69 5.74
C GLY A 459 19.08 -56.48 4.84
N LEU A 460 19.78 -56.48 3.72
CA LEU A 460 19.71 -55.49 2.66
C LEU A 460 19.45 -56.19 1.33
N ASN A 461 18.42 -55.73 0.64
CA ASN A 461 18.15 -56.03 -0.75
C ASN A 461 18.69 -54.92 -1.65
N ARG A 462 19.55 -55.26 -2.60
CA ARG A 462 20.04 -54.39 -3.66
C ARG A 462 19.50 -54.89 -4.98
N THR A 463 18.82 -54.02 -5.73
CA THR A 463 18.23 -54.36 -7.02
C THR A 463 18.55 -53.31 -8.05
N ASP A 464 18.94 -53.73 -9.24
CA ASP A 464 19.01 -52.97 -10.45
C ASP A 464 17.95 -53.49 -11.43
N CYS A 465 17.15 -52.59 -12.05
CA CYS A 465 16.12 -52.96 -13.02
C CYS A 465 15.80 -51.74 -13.92
N SER A 466 14.98 -51.94 -14.93
CA SER A 466 14.58 -50.82 -15.76
C SER A 466 13.56 -49.89 -15.10
N ASN A 467 12.54 -50.47 -14.45
CA ASN A 467 11.47 -49.70 -13.79
C ASN A 467 11.08 -50.31 -12.44
N ILE A 468 10.54 -49.43 -11.55
CA ILE A 468 10.05 -49.85 -10.24
C ILE A 468 8.66 -49.24 -10.05
N ARG A 469 7.70 -50.08 -9.64
CA ARG A 469 6.36 -49.65 -9.26
C ARG A 469 6.09 -50.04 -7.81
N ILE A 470 5.64 -49.05 -7.03
CA ILE A 470 5.31 -49.23 -5.62
C ILE A 470 3.85 -48.84 -5.42
N GLU A 471 3.06 -49.74 -4.89
CA GLU A 471 1.67 -49.51 -4.53
C GLU A 471 1.58 -49.35 -3.01
N LEU A 472 0.93 -48.26 -2.56
CA LEU A 472 0.77 -47.95 -1.15
C LEU A 472 -0.72 -47.93 -0.77
N LYS A 473 -1.00 -48.28 0.47
CA LYS A 473 -2.30 -48.15 1.09
C LYS A 473 -2.11 -47.71 2.54
N GLU A 474 -2.82 -46.66 2.96
CA GLU A 474 -2.71 -46.15 4.33
C GLU A 474 -1.25 -45.82 4.71
N LYS A 475 -0.50 -45.19 3.78
CA LYS A 475 0.90 -44.83 3.88
C LYS A 475 1.88 -46.04 4.00
N ALA A 476 1.40 -47.26 3.92
CA ALA A 476 2.23 -48.49 3.98
C ALA A 476 2.41 -49.10 2.58
N ILE A 477 3.61 -49.56 2.29
CA ILE A 477 3.90 -50.25 1.04
C ILE A 477 3.15 -51.59 1.03
N GLN A 478 2.29 -51.77 0.04
CA GLN A 478 1.53 -53.02 -0.17
C GLN A 478 2.24 -53.96 -1.15
N LYS A 479 2.84 -53.36 -2.20
CA LYS A 479 3.46 -54.14 -3.27
C LYS A 479 4.58 -53.35 -3.93
N VAL A 480 5.68 -54.06 -4.21
CA VAL A 480 6.77 -53.54 -5.04
C VAL A 480 6.89 -54.47 -6.25
N THR A 481 6.79 -53.88 -7.44
CA THR A 481 6.97 -54.59 -8.70
C THR A 481 8.24 -54.09 -9.36
N LEU A 482 9.14 -54.99 -9.67
CA LEU A 482 10.40 -54.75 -10.37
C LEU A 482 10.21 -55.21 -11.82
N GLU A 483 10.40 -54.32 -12.77
CA GLU A 483 10.06 -54.59 -14.18
C GLU A 483 11.31 -54.54 -15.06
N ASN A 484 11.33 -55.45 -16.03
CA ASN A 484 12.35 -55.61 -17.07
C ASN A 484 13.75 -55.95 -16.48
N GLU A 485 14.01 -57.23 -16.44
CA GLU A 485 15.31 -57.85 -16.08
C GLU A 485 15.84 -57.43 -14.68
N PRO A 486 15.08 -57.64 -13.59
CA PRO A 486 15.55 -57.31 -12.28
C PRO A 486 16.73 -58.20 -11.86
N ASN A 487 17.82 -57.58 -11.48
CA ASN A 487 18.96 -58.22 -10.85
C ASN A 487 18.99 -57.85 -9.37
N SER A 488 18.62 -58.80 -8.51
CA SER A 488 18.47 -58.58 -7.08
C SER A 488 19.45 -59.41 -6.28
N LEU A 489 20.10 -58.80 -5.31
CA LEU A 489 20.98 -59.45 -4.35
C LEU A 489 20.51 -59.16 -2.92
N TYR A 490 20.18 -60.20 -2.18
CA TYR A 490 19.85 -60.09 -0.76
C TYR A 490 21.03 -60.63 0.10
N ASN A 491 21.45 -59.79 1.03
CA ASN A 491 22.46 -60.17 2.03
C ASN A 491 21.96 -59.90 3.44
N SER A 492 22.28 -60.75 4.38
CA SER A 492 22.04 -60.43 5.80
C SER A 492 22.86 -59.22 6.20
N ILE A 493 22.36 -58.45 7.13
CA ILE A 493 23.01 -57.19 7.54
C ILE A 493 24.45 -57.40 8.04
N GLN A 494 24.73 -58.56 8.69
CA GLN A 494 26.05 -58.91 9.19
C GLN A 494 27.07 -59.18 8.08
N LYS A 495 26.63 -59.63 6.90
CA LYS A 495 27.47 -59.89 5.73
C LYS A 495 27.57 -58.75 4.75
N THR A 496 26.81 -57.67 4.96
CA THR A 496 26.75 -56.52 4.06
C THR A 496 27.81 -55.48 4.44
N LYS A 497 28.66 -55.10 3.49
CA LYS A 497 29.65 -54.03 3.68
C LYS A 497 28.95 -52.69 3.77
N SER A 498 29.43 -51.78 4.62
CA SER A 498 28.85 -50.43 4.80
C SER A 498 28.79 -49.60 3.51
N SER A 499 29.72 -49.85 2.56
CA SER A 499 29.68 -49.20 1.23
C SER A 499 28.46 -49.60 0.39
N GLN A 500 27.78 -50.70 0.70
CA GLN A 500 26.59 -51.18 0.02
C GLN A 500 25.29 -50.60 0.61
N PHE A 501 25.35 -49.90 1.76
CA PHE A 501 24.18 -49.30 2.41
C PHE A 501 23.62 -48.10 1.67
N LYS A 502 24.42 -47.51 0.80
CA LYS A 502 24.03 -46.31 0.05
C LYS A 502 24.11 -46.57 -1.46
N LEU A 503 23.12 -46.04 -2.19
CA LEU A 503 23.21 -45.89 -3.63
C LEU A 503 24.15 -44.73 -3.96
N GLU A 504 24.70 -44.75 -5.15
CA GLU A 504 25.45 -43.62 -5.69
C GLU A 504 24.55 -42.35 -5.72
N ASP A 505 25.13 -41.19 -5.44
CA ASP A 505 24.45 -39.89 -5.33
C ASP A 505 23.50 -39.72 -4.13
N PHE A 506 23.50 -40.64 -3.18
CA PHE A 506 22.70 -40.51 -1.96
C PHE A 506 23.18 -39.33 -1.10
N ILE A 507 22.29 -38.37 -0.89
CA ILE A 507 22.49 -37.25 0.04
C ILE A 507 21.24 -37.10 0.90
N TRP A 508 21.40 -37.17 2.23
CA TRP A 508 20.34 -36.88 3.16
C TRP A 508 20.40 -35.40 3.58
N ARG A 509 19.34 -34.66 3.32
CA ARG A 509 19.26 -33.22 3.57
C ARG A 509 18.30 -32.85 4.71
N GLY A 510 18.06 -33.80 5.63
CA GLY A 510 17.13 -33.62 6.75
C GLY A 510 17.45 -32.46 7.67
N ASN A 511 18.71 -32.02 7.75
CA ASN A 511 19.13 -30.85 8.51
C ASN A 511 18.69 -29.50 7.87
N GLU A 512 18.28 -29.51 6.61
CA GLU A 512 17.75 -28.37 5.90
C GLU A 512 16.22 -28.26 6.02
N ARG A 513 15.56 -29.28 6.56
CA ARG A 513 14.10 -29.37 6.68
C ARG A 513 13.59 -28.42 7.76
N PRO A 514 12.63 -27.54 7.47
CA PRO A 514 11.95 -26.75 8.48
C PRO A 514 11.03 -27.66 9.32
N ASN A 515 11.10 -27.56 10.65
CA ASN A 515 10.24 -28.30 11.56
C ASN A 515 9.03 -27.48 12.04
N SER A 516 9.09 -26.17 11.87
CA SER A 516 8.04 -25.24 12.29
C SER A 516 8.04 -23.99 11.43
N LYS A 517 6.98 -23.21 11.52
CA LYS A 517 6.90 -21.86 10.92
C LYS A 517 8.08 -20.97 11.38
N ASP A 518 8.47 -21.06 12.64
CA ASP A 518 9.53 -20.21 13.21
C ASP A 518 10.92 -20.54 12.65
N ASP A 519 11.10 -21.74 12.13
CA ASP A 519 12.35 -22.13 11.50
C ASP A 519 12.53 -21.55 10.10
N LEU A 520 11.43 -21.15 9.44
CA LEU A 520 11.48 -20.64 8.07
C LEU A 520 12.42 -19.45 7.94
N LEU A 521 12.29 -18.46 8.82
CA LEU A 521 13.14 -17.26 8.80
C LEU A 521 14.56 -17.51 9.29
N LYS A 522 14.79 -18.57 10.10
CA LYS A 522 16.14 -18.94 10.55
C LYS A 522 16.90 -19.68 9.46
N LEU A 523 16.23 -20.51 8.70
CA LEU A 523 16.81 -21.28 7.59
C LEU A 523 16.97 -20.45 6.31
N HIS A 524 16.18 -19.39 6.19
CA HIS A 524 16.26 -18.43 5.11
C HIS A 524 17.32 -17.35 5.46
N LYS A 525 18.59 -17.69 5.20
CA LYS A 525 19.75 -16.80 5.46
C LYS A 525 20.45 -16.41 4.18
#